data_bff90a9ac910506610cc460c3189fe94
#
_entry.id   bff90a9ac910506610cc460c3189fe94
#
_cell.length_a   1.000
_cell.length_b   1.000
_cell.length_c   1.000
_cell.angle_alpha   90.00
_cell.angle_beta   90.00
_cell.angle_gamma   90.00
#
_symmetry.space_group_name_H-M   'P 1'
#
loop_
_entity.id
_entity.type
_entity.pdbx_description
1 polymer ?
#
loop_
_entity_poly.entity_id
_entity_poly.type
_entity_poly.pdbx_seq_one_letter_code
_entity_poly.pdbx_strand_id
1 'polypeptide(L)'
;MAVQTTDNFAFYEQLQHYYQANRRKIRSRYNDLTRKFLAYNDREENPAAFLRLPQFEALEMYVFIKEFMGNPQVYQMFDDWRNRRDRFADASYYSVQKDGQISLLDFGRTTDGRQVYLPDEVEKQTDILFKQMKKYKEKYPNYIYALTMGLGKTILMATCIFYEFLLANKYPRDKRFCHNALVFAPDKTVLQS
;
A
#
# COMPACT_ATOMS: atom_id res chain seq x y z
N MET A 1 6.37 30.24 12.87
CA MET A 1 5.96 28.98 13.57
C MET A 1 6.20 27.83 12.58
N ALA A 2 7.22 27.03 12.85
CA ALA A 2 7.49 25.84 12.03
C ALA A 2 6.32 24.87 12.23
N VAL A 3 5.63 24.53 11.16
CA VAL A 3 4.68 23.43 11.15
C VAL A 3 5.53 22.18 11.41
N GLN A 4 5.40 21.59 12.59
CA GLN A 4 5.86 20.24 12.82
C GLN A 4 5.06 19.38 11.85
N THR A 5 5.69 19.01 10.75
CA THR A 5 5.23 17.92 9.93
C THR A 5 5.29 16.68 10.81
N THR A 6 4.15 16.19 11.23
CA THR A 6 4.05 14.85 11.79
C THR A 6 4.47 13.92 10.66
N ASP A 7 5.70 13.44 10.75
CA ASP A 7 6.39 12.73 9.68
C ASP A 7 5.78 11.37 9.32
N ASN A 8 4.72 10.95 9.98
CA ASN A 8 4.07 9.69 9.74
C ASN A 8 2.59 9.90 9.44
N PHE A 9 2.25 9.63 8.21
CA PHE A 9 0.86 9.53 7.79
C PHE A 9 0.25 8.27 8.42
N ALA A 10 -0.48 8.44 9.52
CA ALA A 10 -1.00 7.35 10.35
C ALA A 10 -1.74 6.26 9.54
N PHE A 11 -2.42 6.63 8.45
CA PHE A 11 -3.09 5.67 7.59
C PHE A 11 -2.11 4.74 6.85
N TYR A 12 -0.98 5.27 6.36
CA TYR A 12 0.02 4.43 5.70
C TYR A 12 0.62 3.40 6.66
N GLU A 13 0.91 3.79 7.89
CA GLU A 13 1.39 2.87 8.92
C GLU A 13 0.37 1.78 9.22
N GLN A 14 -0.90 2.15 9.38
CA GLN A 14 -1.99 1.19 9.59
C GLN A 14 -2.12 0.23 8.40
N LEU A 15 -2.01 0.74 7.19
CA LEU A 15 -2.06 -0.06 5.97
C LEU A 15 -0.88 -1.04 5.88
N GLN A 16 0.32 -0.57 6.24
CA GLN A 16 1.53 -1.39 6.30
C GLN A 16 1.42 -2.48 7.36
N HIS A 17 0.96 -2.15 8.56
CA HIS A 17 0.72 -3.13 9.63
C HIS A 17 -0.31 -4.18 9.22
N TYR A 18 -1.43 -3.75 8.62
CA TYR A 18 -2.44 -4.66 8.10
C TYR A 18 -1.85 -5.63 7.08
N TYR A 19 -1.05 -5.12 6.14
CA TYR A 19 -0.36 -5.96 5.16
C TYR A 19 0.60 -6.94 5.82
N GLN A 20 1.48 -6.49 6.70
CA GLN A 20 2.49 -7.33 7.36
C GLN A 20 1.85 -8.43 8.21
N ALA A 21 0.83 -8.10 8.99
CA ALA A 21 0.08 -9.08 9.80
C ALA A 21 -0.58 -10.18 8.95
N ASN A 22 -0.96 -9.86 7.71
CA ASN A 22 -1.69 -10.74 6.82
C ASN A 22 -0.90 -11.15 5.57
N ARG A 23 0.40 -10.86 5.51
CA ARG A 23 1.26 -10.99 4.31
C ARG A 23 1.07 -12.34 3.61
N ARG A 24 1.18 -13.45 4.35
CA ARG A 24 1.04 -14.80 3.78
C ARG A 24 -0.35 -15.02 3.17
N LYS A 25 -1.39 -14.62 3.88
CA LYS A 25 -2.79 -14.78 3.45
C LYS A 25 -3.10 -13.91 2.24
N ILE A 26 -2.60 -12.67 2.22
CA ILE A 26 -2.76 -11.74 1.10
C ILE A 26 -2.00 -12.28 -0.12
N ARG A 27 -0.73 -12.66 0.03
CA ARG A 27 0.10 -13.22 -1.06
C ARG A 27 -0.51 -14.49 -1.67
N SER A 28 -1.15 -15.33 -0.88
CA SER A 28 -1.82 -16.54 -1.39
C SER A 28 -3.01 -16.24 -2.32
N ARG A 29 -3.57 -15.03 -2.25
CA ARG A 29 -4.70 -14.58 -3.11
C ARG A 29 -4.26 -13.93 -4.41
N TYR A 30 -2.98 -13.62 -4.56
CA TYR A 30 -2.47 -13.08 -5.83
C TYR A 30 -2.50 -14.15 -6.92
N ASN A 31 -2.56 -13.68 -8.17
CA ASN A 31 -2.37 -14.58 -9.31
C ASN A 31 -0.96 -15.22 -9.29
N ASP A 32 -0.81 -16.32 -10.01
CA ASP A 32 0.44 -17.09 -10.03
C ASP A 32 1.65 -16.28 -10.51
N LEU A 33 1.43 -15.42 -11.49
CA LEU A 33 2.49 -14.58 -12.06
C LEU A 33 2.99 -13.54 -11.04
N THR A 34 2.08 -12.89 -10.32
CA THR A 34 2.44 -11.95 -9.25
C THR A 34 3.18 -12.65 -8.12
N ARG A 35 2.74 -13.84 -7.70
CA ARG A 35 3.46 -14.61 -6.69
C ARG A 35 4.90 -14.90 -7.11
N LYS A 36 5.10 -15.38 -8.34
CA LYS A 36 6.43 -15.63 -8.91
C LYS A 36 7.27 -14.37 -9.02
N PHE A 37 6.65 -13.27 -9.43
CA PHE A 37 7.32 -11.97 -9.54
C PHE A 37 7.81 -11.46 -8.18
N LEU A 38 6.98 -11.55 -7.15
CA LEU A 38 7.37 -11.17 -5.78
C LEU A 38 8.46 -12.11 -5.24
N ALA A 39 8.31 -13.43 -5.39
CA ALA A 39 9.32 -14.40 -4.97
C ALA A 39 10.68 -14.18 -5.65
N TYR A 40 10.69 -13.82 -6.93
CA TYR A 40 11.92 -13.50 -7.66
C TYR A 40 12.64 -12.28 -7.10
N ASN A 41 11.92 -11.28 -6.61
CA ASN A 41 12.45 -10.03 -6.07
C ASN A 41 12.66 -10.06 -4.53
N ASP A 42 12.21 -11.10 -3.86
CA ASP A 42 12.33 -11.29 -2.41
C ASP A 42 13.65 -11.99 -2.07
N ARG A 43 14.52 -11.34 -1.32
CA ARG A 43 15.82 -11.94 -0.92
C ARG A 43 15.69 -13.11 0.05
N GLU A 44 14.55 -13.23 0.74
CA GLU A 44 14.27 -14.37 1.60
C GLU A 44 13.99 -15.64 0.75
N GLU A 45 13.33 -15.48 -0.41
CA GLU A 45 13.01 -16.56 -1.32
C GLU A 45 14.06 -16.75 -2.43
N ASN A 46 14.75 -15.66 -2.82
CA ASN A 46 15.79 -15.63 -3.85
C ASN A 46 17.00 -14.80 -3.38
N PRO A 47 18.07 -15.43 -2.87
CA PRO A 47 19.26 -14.70 -2.42
C PRO A 47 19.94 -13.83 -3.49
N ALA A 48 19.72 -14.14 -4.77
CA ALA A 48 20.22 -13.37 -5.90
C ALA A 48 19.30 -12.19 -6.29
N ALA A 49 18.21 -11.95 -5.55
CA ALA A 49 17.30 -10.85 -5.83
C ALA A 49 18.01 -9.50 -5.82
N PHE A 50 17.74 -8.70 -6.82
CA PHE A 50 18.43 -7.44 -7.05
C PHE A 50 17.96 -6.31 -6.15
N LEU A 51 16.66 -6.29 -5.79
CA LEU A 51 16.10 -5.23 -4.96
C LEU A 51 16.65 -5.27 -3.54
N ARG A 52 16.91 -4.09 -2.99
CA ARG A 52 17.19 -3.92 -1.55
C ARG A 52 15.89 -3.98 -0.77
N LEU A 53 15.96 -4.29 0.52
CA LEU A 53 14.78 -4.44 1.37
C LEU A 53 13.77 -3.27 1.26
N PRO A 54 14.17 -1.99 1.39
CA PRO A 54 13.21 -0.89 1.28
C PRO A 54 12.55 -0.77 -0.11
N GLN A 55 13.26 -1.15 -1.18
CA GLN A 55 12.69 -1.18 -2.53
C GLN A 55 11.68 -2.33 -2.66
N PHE A 56 12.01 -3.47 -2.10
CA PHE A 56 11.11 -4.63 -2.13
C PHE A 56 9.85 -4.39 -1.30
N GLU A 57 9.95 -3.81 -0.10
CA GLU A 57 8.81 -3.40 0.71
C GLU A 57 7.90 -2.40 -0.02
N ALA A 58 8.49 -1.42 -0.70
CA ALA A 58 7.73 -0.46 -1.51
C ALA A 58 7.02 -1.15 -2.69
N LEU A 59 7.68 -2.12 -3.35
CA LEU A 59 7.07 -2.94 -4.39
C LEU A 59 5.93 -3.81 -3.85
N GLU A 60 6.11 -4.45 -2.70
CA GLU A 60 5.05 -5.25 -2.07
C GLU A 60 3.82 -4.41 -1.75
N MET A 61 4.02 -3.20 -1.18
CA MET A 61 2.91 -2.28 -0.91
C MET A 61 2.21 -1.82 -2.19
N TYR A 62 2.96 -1.58 -3.27
CA TYR A 62 2.38 -1.26 -4.57
C TYR A 62 1.49 -2.40 -5.08
N VAL A 63 1.99 -3.62 -5.08
CA VAL A 63 1.25 -4.81 -5.51
C VAL A 63 0.03 -5.04 -4.62
N PHE A 64 0.17 -4.86 -3.31
CA PHE A 64 -0.92 -4.98 -2.36
C PHE A 64 -2.08 -4.03 -2.68
N ILE A 65 -1.77 -2.74 -2.86
CA ILE A 65 -2.78 -1.74 -3.19
C ILE A 65 -3.39 -2.04 -4.58
N LYS A 66 -2.56 -2.45 -5.53
CA LYS A 66 -2.99 -2.71 -6.91
C LYS A 66 -3.88 -3.95 -7.04
N GLU A 67 -3.42 -5.09 -6.55
CA GLU A 67 -4.13 -6.35 -6.75
C GLU A 67 -5.13 -6.66 -5.64
N PHE A 68 -4.69 -6.61 -4.38
CA PHE A 68 -5.54 -7.02 -3.28
C PHE A 68 -6.62 -5.98 -2.97
N MET A 69 -6.23 -4.70 -2.90
CA MET A 69 -7.16 -3.61 -2.64
C MET A 69 -7.95 -3.18 -3.89
N GLY A 70 -7.56 -3.62 -5.10
CA GLY A 70 -8.27 -3.30 -6.33
C GLY A 70 -7.93 -1.94 -6.93
N ASN A 71 -6.80 -1.34 -6.53
CA ASN A 71 -6.30 -0.06 -7.02
C ASN A 71 -7.27 1.13 -6.77
N PRO A 72 -7.85 1.29 -5.57
CA PRO A 72 -8.77 2.37 -5.29
C PRO A 72 -8.05 3.72 -5.20
N GLN A 73 -8.80 4.79 -5.27
CA GLN A 73 -8.28 6.12 -4.91
C GLN A 73 -7.97 6.16 -3.41
N VAL A 74 -6.90 6.85 -3.02
CA VAL A 74 -6.40 6.85 -1.64
C VAL A 74 -7.47 7.31 -0.64
N TYR A 75 -8.23 8.37 -0.97
CA TYR A 75 -9.29 8.86 -0.10
C TYR A 75 -10.42 7.83 0.10
N GLN A 76 -10.72 7.04 -0.93
CA GLN A 76 -11.73 5.97 -0.84
C GLN A 76 -11.24 4.83 0.02
N MET A 77 -9.99 4.42 -0.17
CA MET A 77 -9.36 3.39 0.67
C MET A 77 -9.30 3.81 2.14
N PHE A 78 -9.02 5.09 2.41
CA PHE A 78 -9.04 5.65 3.76
C PHE A 78 -10.46 5.65 4.36
N ASP A 79 -11.47 6.03 3.60
CA ASP A 79 -12.87 6.01 4.03
C ASP A 79 -13.36 4.58 4.32
N ASP A 80 -12.98 3.61 3.47
CA ASP A 80 -13.30 2.20 3.67
C ASP A 80 -12.60 1.61 4.90
N TRP A 81 -11.34 1.97 5.13
CA TRP A 81 -10.63 1.60 6.34
C TRP A 81 -11.30 2.16 7.60
N ARG A 82 -11.61 3.45 7.61
CA ARG A 82 -12.24 4.13 8.74
C ARG A 82 -13.60 3.53 9.07
N ASN A 83 -14.39 3.22 8.06
CA ASN A 83 -15.76 2.71 8.21
C ASN A 83 -15.86 1.19 8.15
N ARG A 84 -14.74 0.47 8.14
CA ARG A 84 -14.69 -1.00 8.06
C ARG A 84 -15.52 -1.57 6.90
N ARG A 85 -15.33 -0.99 5.73
CA ARG A 85 -16.00 -1.45 4.49
C ARG A 85 -15.03 -2.20 3.58
N ASP A 86 -15.59 -2.87 2.56
CA ASP A 86 -14.88 -3.63 1.55
C ASP A 86 -13.85 -4.60 2.16
N ARG A 87 -12.60 -4.55 1.75
CA ARG A 87 -11.53 -5.44 2.25
C ARG A 87 -11.28 -5.28 3.75
N PHE A 88 -11.53 -4.11 4.30
CA PHE A 88 -11.42 -3.86 5.74
C PHE A 88 -12.62 -4.36 6.56
N ALA A 89 -13.70 -4.82 5.93
CA ALA A 89 -14.83 -5.46 6.61
C ALA A 89 -14.58 -6.93 6.97
N ASP A 90 -13.64 -7.59 6.30
CA ASP A 90 -13.39 -9.03 6.49
C ASP A 90 -12.60 -9.27 7.79
N ALA A 91 -13.33 -9.66 8.84
CA ALA A 91 -12.77 -9.95 10.17
C ALA A 91 -11.65 -11.01 10.15
N SER A 92 -11.58 -11.84 9.10
CA SER A 92 -10.55 -12.87 8.97
C SER A 92 -9.13 -12.32 8.80
N TYR A 93 -9.00 -11.03 8.51
CA TYR A 93 -7.72 -10.32 8.43
C TYR A 93 -7.31 -9.62 9.73
N TYR A 94 -8.13 -9.72 10.78
CA TYR A 94 -7.80 -9.17 12.08
C TYR A 94 -7.36 -10.28 13.01
N SER A 95 -6.17 -10.16 13.60
CA SER A 95 -5.67 -11.09 14.60
C SER A 95 -6.04 -10.58 15.99
N VAL A 96 -6.65 -11.44 16.80
CA VAL A 96 -6.77 -11.21 18.24
C VAL A 96 -5.40 -11.50 18.85
N GLN A 97 -4.80 -10.55 19.55
CA GLN A 97 -3.59 -10.79 20.30
C GLN A 97 -3.91 -11.76 21.49
N LYS A 98 -2.95 -12.62 21.85
CA LYS A 98 -3.11 -13.65 22.86
C LYS A 98 -3.49 -13.14 24.27
N ASP A 99 -3.26 -11.87 24.53
CA ASP A 99 -3.53 -11.19 25.79
C ASP A 99 -4.86 -10.41 25.81
N GLY A 100 -5.68 -10.55 24.80
CA GLY A 100 -6.97 -9.86 24.67
C GLY A 100 -6.84 -8.37 24.37
N GLN A 101 -5.64 -7.85 24.19
CA GLN A 101 -5.46 -6.49 23.71
C GLN A 101 -5.83 -6.43 22.22
N ILE A 102 -6.71 -5.49 21.92
CA ILE A 102 -7.11 -5.20 20.55
C ILE A 102 -5.93 -4.53 19.87
N SER A 103 -5.44 -5.14 18.79
CA SER A 103 -4.42 -4.52 17.96
C SER A 103 -4.89 -3.14 17.50
N LEU A 104 -3.98 -2.17 17.38
CA LEU A 104 -4.24 -0.89 16.70
C LEU A 104 -4.87 -1.07 15.30
N LEU A 105 -4.77 -2.27 14.73
CA LEU A 105 -5.43 -2.69 13.48
C LEU A 105 -6.93 -2.94 13.63
N ASP A 106 -7.42 -3.13 14.86
CA ASP A 106 -8.82 -3.40 15.17
C ASP A 106 -9.61 -2.13 15.47
N PHE A 107 -9.16 -0.98 14.97
CA PHE A 107 -9.95 0.25 15.05
C PHE A 107 -11.35 0.01 14.49
N GLY A 108 -12.35 0.08 15.38
CA GLY A 108 -13.73 0.10 15.02
C GLY A 108 -14.59 -1.09 15.46
N ARG A 109 -14.03 -2.23 15.89
CA ARG A 109 -14.84 -3.32 16.49
C ARG A 109 -14.06 -4.13 17.51
N THR A 110 -14.66 -4.34 18.68
CA THR A 110 -14.25 -5.35 19.63
C THR A 110 -14.65 -6.76 19.15
N THR A 111 -14.05 -7.80 19.73
CA THR A 111 -14.40 -9.20 19.47
C THR A 111 -15.87 -9.54 19.76
N ASP A 112 -16.55 -8.72 20.57
CA ASP A 112 -17.97 -8.81 20.89
C ASP A 112 -18.86 -7.98 19.96
N GLY A 113 -18.31 -7.39 18.90
CA GLY A 113 -19.06 -6.61 17.90
C GLY A 113 -19.36 -5.18 18.30
N ARG A 114 -18.88 -4.71 19.45
CA ARG A 114 -19.03 -3.31 19.85
C ARG A 114 -18.11 -2.41 19.07
N GLN A 115 -18.56 -1.22 18.77
CA GLN A 115 -17.76 -0.21 18.10
C GLN A 115 -16.72 0.38 19.08
N VAL A 116 -15.44 0.23 18.80
CA VAL A 116 -14.39 0.93 19.53
C VAL A 116 -14.25 2.31 18.90
N TYR A 117 -14.52 3.33 19.68
CA TYR A 117 -14.31 4.71 19.27
C TYR A 117 -12.83 5.04 19.35
N LEU A 118 -12.34 5.69 18.31
CA LEU A 118 -11.05 6.36 18.38
C LEU A 118 -11.08 7.42 19.49
N PRO A 119 -9.98 7.65 20.24
CA PRO A 119 -9.89 8.80 21.09
C PRO A 119 -10.26 10.07 20.30
N ASP A 120 -11.00 11.00 20.92
CA ASP A 120 -11.53 12.21 20.26
C ASP A 120 -10.48 13.01 19.47
N GLU A 121 -9.24 13.02 19.95
CA GLU A 121 -8.13 13.69 19.26
C GLU A 121 -7.74 12.99 17.97
N VAL A 122 -7.70 11.65 17.95
CA VAL A 122 -7.40 10.85 16.78
C VAL A 122 -8.54 10.95 15.77
N GLU A 123 -9.79 10.97 16.24
CA GLU A 123 -10.96 11.14 15.38
C GLU A 123 -10.94 12.51 14.69
N LYS A 124 -10.64 13.58 15.42
CA LYS A 124 -10.49 14.92 14.85
C LYS A 124 -9.37 15.01 13.82
N GLN A 125 -8.22 14.41 14.10
CA GLN A 125 -7.09 14.36 13.15
C GLN A 125 -7.45 13.57 11.89
N THR A 126 -8.11 12.42 12.03
CA THR A 126 -8.57 11.63 10.89
C THR A 126 -9.62 12.37 10.05
N ASP A 127 -10.49 13.16 10.66
CA ASP A 127 -11.47 14.00 9.95
C ASP A 127 -10.81 15.12 9.14
N ILE A 128 -9.82 15.80 9.72
CA ILE A 128 -9.05 16.84 9.04
C ILE A 128 -8.34 16.22 7.84
N LEU A 129 -7.68 15.11 8.04
CA LEU A 129 -6.95 14.39 7.02
C LEU A 129 -7.87 13.93 5.88
N PHE A 130 -9.02 13.36 6.21
CA PHE A 130 -10.01 12.94 5.22
C PHE A 130 -10.54 14.10 4.38
N LYS A 131 -10.81 15.25 5.02
CA LYS A 131 -11.22 16.48 4.31
C LYS A 131 -10.13 16.96 3.36
N GLN A 132 -8.87 16.91 3.76
CA GLN A 132 -7.74 17.27 2.90
C GLN A 132 -7.59 16.30 1.72
N MET A 133 -7.62 15.00 1.97
CA MET A 133 -7.57 13.98 0.90
C MET A 133 -8.70 14.16 -0.10
N LYS A 134 -9.92 14.43 0.37
CA LYS A 134 -11.08 14.65 -0.48
C LYS A 134 -10.98 15.93 -1.29
N LYS A 135 -10.37 16.99 -0.72
CA LYS A 135 -10.13 18.26 -1.42
C LYS A 135 -9.14 18.11 -2.57
N TYR A 136 -8.08 17.32 -2.38
CA TYR A 136 -7.00 17.14 -3.36
C TYR A 136 -7.09 15.80 -4.11
N LYS A 137 -8.27 15.17 -4.11
CA LYS A 137 -8.48 13.91 -4.83
C LYS A 137 -8.32 14.09 -6.32
N GLU A 138 -7.62 13.16 -6.94
CA GLU A 138 -7.58 13.02 -8.38
C GLU A 138 -8.62 12.00 -8.87
N LYS A 139 -8.87 11.98 -10.17
CA LYS A 139 -9.78 10.99 -10.80
C LYS A 139 -9.13 9.60 -10.96
N TYR A 140 -7.85 9.50 -10.68
CA TYR A 140 -7.03 8.30 -10.81
C TYR A 140 -6.26 8.04 -9.52
N PRO A 141 -5.85 6.79 -9.24
CA PRO A 141 -4.94 6.47 -8.16
C PRO A 141 -3.58 7.15 -8.39
N ASN A 142 -3.02 7.75 -7.35
CA ASN A 142 -1.70 8.33 -7.37
C ASN A 142 -0.92 7.90 -6.13
N TYR A 143 0.39 7.67 -6.30
CA TYR A 143 1.27 7.20 -5.24
C TYR A 143 2.57 7.98 -5.26
N ILE A 144 3.11 8.25 -4.08
CA ILE A 144 4.43 8.89 -3.90
C ILE A 144 5.33 7.91 -3.14
N TYR A 145 6.48 7.59 -3.73
CA TYR A 145 7.51 6.78 -3.09
C TYR A 145 8.60 7.69 -2.54
N ALA A 146 8.63 7.87 -1.22
CA ALA A 146 9.64 8.64 -0.51
C ALA A 146 10.77 7.71 -0.05
N LEU A 147 11.76 7.50 -0.89
CA LEU A 147 12.98 6.74 -0.56
C LEU A 147 14.16 7.70 -0.40
N THR A 148 15.07 7.39 0.52
CA THR A 148 16.29 8.17 0.72
C THR A 148 17.19 8.16 -0.53
N MET A 149 18.13 9.09 -0.60
CA MET A 149 19.08 9.16 -1.70
C MET A 149 19.91 7.87 -1.78
N GLY A 150 20.26 7.44 -2.98
CA GLY A 150 21.07 6.23 -3.20
C GLY A 150 20.33 4.90 -3.07
N LEU A 151 19.05 4.87 -2.69
CA LEU A 151 18.27 3.62 -2.60
C LEU A 151 17.71 3.14 -3.96
N GLY A 152 18.15 3.71 -5.08
CA GLY A 152 17.77 3.21 -6.41
C GLY A 152 16.31 3.42 -6.76
N LYS A 153 15.79 4.65 -6.62
CA LYS A 153 14.42 5.01 -7.01
C LYS A 153 14.09 4.67 -8.46
N THR A 154 15.05 4.89 -9.37
CA THR A 154 14.92 4.57 -10.81
C THR A 154 14.68 3.08 -11.03
N ILE A 155 15.39 2.23 -10.28
CA ILE A 155 15.25 0.78 -10.34
C ILE A 155 13.86 0.36 -9.85
N LEU A 156 13.40 0.91 -8.73
CA LEU A 156 12.04 0.63 -8.24
C LEU A 156 10.99 1.06 -9.26
N MET A 157 11.12 2.25 -9.84
CA MET A 157 10.22 2.72 -10.90
C MET A 157 10.20 1.77 -12.10
N ALA A 158 11.37 1.37 -12.59
CA ALA A 158 11.49 0.42 -13.69
C ALA A 158 10.86 -0.94 -13.34
N THR A 159 11.05 -1.41 -12.11
CA THR A 159 10.46 -2.67 -11.62
C THR A 159 8.93 -2.59 -11.56
N CYS A 160 8.36 -1.47 -11.10
CA CYS A 160 6.91 -1.25 -11.11
C CYS A 160 6.35 -1.19 -12.53
N ILE A 161 7.02 -0.51 -13.47
CA ILE A 161 6.62 -0.47 -14.89
C ILE A 161 6.67 -1.88 -15.49
N PHE A 162 7.74 -2.62 -15.22
CA PHE A 162 7.88 -3.99 -15.71
C PHE A 162 6.78 -4.91 -15.16
N TYR A 163 6.45 -4.79 -13.89
CA TYR A 163 5.32 -5.49 -13.28
C TYR A 163 3.99 -5.20 -14.01
N GLU A 164 3.70 -3.92 -14.27
CA GLU A 164 2.50 -3.51 -14.99
C GLU A 164 2.43 -4.18 -16.38
N PHE A 165 3.50 -4.09 -17.15
CA PHE A 165 3.54 -4.66 -18.50
C PHE A 165 3.45 -6.18 -18.50
N LEU A 166 4.11 -6.82 -17.54
CA LEU A 166 4.06 -8.28 -17.40
C LEU A 166 2.63 -8.76 -17.16
N LEU A 167 1.90 -8.11 -16.27
CA LEU A 167 0.51 -8.47 -15.95
C LEU A 167 -0.47 -8.04 -17.06
N ALA A 168 -0.28 -6.87 -17.66
CA ALA A 168 -1.09 -6.40 -18.77
C ALA A 168 -1.00 -7.33 -19.97
N ASN A 169 0.20 -7.84 -20.28
CA ASN A 169 0.39 -8.82 -21.37
C ASN A 169 -0.25 -10.18 -21.05
N LYS A 170 -0.15 -10.63 -19.79
CA LYS A 170 -0.75 -11.90 -19.38
C LYS A 170 -2.26 -11.83 -19.27
N TYR A 171 -2.78 -10.69 -18.82
CA TYR A 171 -4.20 -10.45 -18.58
C TYR A 171 -4.71 -9.21 -19.33
N PRO A 172 -4.76 -9.23 -20.67
CA PRO A 172 -5.02 -8.03 -21.48
C PRO A 172 -6.41 -7.42 -21.29
N ARG A 173 -7.33 -8.14 -20.66
CA ARG A 173 -8.67 -7.64 -20.33
C ARG A 173 -8.75 -7.01 -18.94
N ASP A 174 -7.71 -7.14 -18.13
CA ASP A 174 -7.67 -6.57 -16.77
C ASP A 174 -7.23 -5.11 -16.84
N LYS A 175 -8.19 -4.21 -16.67
CA LYS A 175 -7.98 -2.76 -16.76
C LYS A 175 -7.16 -2.17 -15.58
N ARG A 176 -6.80 -2.98 -14.59
CA ARG A 176 -5.94 -2.55 -13.49
C ARG A 176 -4.49 -2.34 -13.92
N PHE A 177 -4.06 -3.00 -14.99
CA PHE A 177 -2.69 -2.98 -15.47
C PHE A 177 -2.53 -2.16 -16.75
N CYS A 178 -1.38 -1.51 -16.90
CA CYS A 178 -1.10 -0.57 -17.98
C CYS A 178 -0.23 -1.20 -19.06
N HIS A 179 -0.58 -0.95 -20.33
CA HIS A 179 0.24 -1.33 -21.48
C HIS A 179 1.23 -0.24 -21.89
N ASN A 180 1.08 0.97 -21.34
CA ASN A 180 1.91 2.13 -21.67
C ASN A 180 2.36 2.81 -20.40
N ALA A 181 3.59 3.31 -20.38
CA ALA A 181 4.12 4.12 -19.31
C ALA A 181 4.69 5.42 -19.89
N LEU A 182 4.45 6.53 -19.23
CA LEU A 182 5.03 7.82 -19.56
C LEU A 182 5.90 8.26 -18.37
N VAL A 183 7.19 8.47 -18.63
CA VAL A 183 8.16 8.87 -17.61
C VAL A 183 8.59 10.30 -17.85
N PHE A 184 8.40 11.14 -16.84
CA PHE A 184 8.91 12.49 -16.81
C PHE A 184 10.10 12.57 -15.87
N ALA A 185 11.22 13.09 -16.35
CA ALA A 185 12.39 13.34 -15.55
C ALA A 185 12.69 14.84 -15.56
N PRO A 186 12.90 15.47 -14.40
CA PRO A 186 13.16 16.92 -14.31
C PRO A 186 14.55 17.31 -14.82
N ASP A 187 15.49 16.34 -14.92
CA ASP A 187 16.87 16.58 -15.31
C ASP A 187 17.38 15.50 -16.27
N LYS A 188 18.30 15.90 -17.17
CA LYS A 188 18.98 15.02 -18.11
C LYS A 188 19.77 13.88 -17.42
N THR A 189 20.27 14.13 -16.21
CA THR A 189 21.03 13.14 -15.43
C THR A 189 20.22 11.89 -15.11
N VAL A 190 18.91 12.03 -14.97
CA VAL A 190 18.01 10.88 -14.72
C VAL A 190 17.74 10.07 -15.98
N LEU A 191 17.89 10.70 -17.16
CA LEU A 191 17.69 10.02 -18.46
C LEU A 191 18.93 9.26 -18.92
N GLN A 192 20.09 9.48 -18.31
CA GLN A 192 21.37 8.88 -18.66
C GLN A 192 21.81 7.78 -17.68
N SER A 193 21.03 7.54 -16.63
CA SER A 193 21.25 6.47 -15.64
C SER A 193 20.41 5.23 -15.94
#